data_891dd1f31a693f34077b379d02962081
#
_entry.id   891dd1f31a693f34077b379d02962081
#
_cell.length_a   1.000
_cell.length_b   1.000
_cell.length_c   1.000
_cell.angle_alpha   90.00
_cell.angle_beta   90.00
_cell.angle_gamma   90.00
#
_symmetry.space_group_name_H-M   'P 1'
#
loop_
_entity.id
_entity.type
_entity.pdbx_description
1 polymer ?
#
loop_
_entity_poly.entity_id
_entity_poly.type
_entity_poly.pdbx_seq_one_letter_code
_entity_poly.pdbx_strand_id
1 'polypeptide(L)'
;MEQYVIKGGNPLVGEVEIGGAKNAALAILSAAVMTDETVTIENLPNVRDINVLLNAIQEIGAKVDRIDAHTVKINGSFIRDFNVDNEYIRKIRASYYLIGALLGKYKRAEVALPGGCNIGSRPIDLHLKGFSALGANVDIKHGLVLASAEKLTGTHIYLDKVSVGATINIMMAASMAEGKTIIENAAKEPHVVDVANFLNSMGAQIRGAGTDVIRIVGVEKLHKTEYSIIPDQIEAGTFMFAAAATKGDVTVKNVIPKHLEATTAKLLEIGCEVEEFDDAVRVVASKPLHHTQVTTLPYPGFPTDMQPQMAVVLGISEGTSTVTESIFENRFKYVDELTRMGANIKVESNIAIINGTEKYTGARVNAPGLRAGAALVIAGLAAEGITVVDDIYYIERGYEEFEAKLASLGAVIEKVSTEKEIQKFTLKVS
;
A
#
# COMPACT_ATOMS: atom_id res chain seq x y z
N MET A 1 24.27 -0.57 -6.74
CA MET A 1 22.86 -0.53 -6.33
C MET A 1 22.55 0.86 -5.79
N GLU A 2 21.37 1.38 -6.03
CA GLU A 2 20.98 2.71 -5.57
C GLU A 2 20.69 2.71 -4.07
N GLN A 3 21.03 3.82 -3.42
CA GLN A 3 20.96 4.02 -1.97
C GLN A 3 20.46 5.44 -1.70
N TYR A 4 19.85 5.65 -0.52
CA TYR A 4 19.66 7.00 0.00
C TYR A 4 20.76 7.33 1.00
N VAL A 5 21.33 8.52 0.89
CA VAL A 5 22.23 9.10 1.89
C VAL A 5 21.53 10.29 2.52
N ILE A 6 21.47 10.32 3.84
CA ILE A 6 20.65 11.25 4.60
C ILE A 6 21.53 11.92 5.68
N LYS A 7 21.53 13.25 5.72
CA LYS A 7 22.00 14.02 6.85
C LYS A 7 20.79 14.36 7.72
N GLY A 8 20.70 13.75 8.88
CA GLY A 8 19.60 13.98 9.81
C GLY A 8 19.72 15.28 10.62
N GLY A 9 18.68 15.56 11.38
CA GLY A 9 18.64 16.66 12.33
C GLY A 9 17.91 17.92 11.88
N ASN A 10 17.44 17.96 10.62
CA ASN A 10 16.67 19.09 10.10
C ASN A 10 15.17 18.83 10.26
N PRO A 11 14.40 19.76 10.88
CA PRO A 11 12.94 19.68 10.86
C PRO A 11 12.41 19.72 9.44
N LEU A 12 11.43 18.89 9.14
CA LEU A 12 10.69 19.01 7.89
C LEU A 12 9.65 20.12 8.01
N VAL A 13 9.64 21.04 7.05
CA VAL A 13 8.73 22.19 7.04
C VAL A 13 8.23 22.44 5.62
N GLY A 14 6.93 22.64 5.48
CA GLY A 14 6.33 22.98 4.20
C GLY A 14 5.10 22.16 3.87
N GLU A 15 4.81 22.09 2.58
CA GLU A 15 3.67 21.37 2.03
C GLU A 15 4.14 20.26 1.10
N VAL A 16 3.47 19.12 1.14
CA VAL A 16 3.70 17.98 0.24
C VAL A 16 2.39 17.51 -0.34
N GLU A 17 2.37 17.26 -1.63
CA GLU A 17 1.21 16.74 -2.34
C GLU A 17 1.25 15.23 -2.42
N ILE A 18 0.14 14.58 -2.03
CA ILE A 18 0.02 13.12 -1.98
C ILE A 18 -0.54 12.61 -3.31
N GLY A 19 0.08 11.57 -3.81
CA GLY A 19 -0.33 10.91 -5.05
C GLY A 19 -1.46 9.92 -4.87
N GLY A 20 -1.83 9.25 -5.95
CA GLY A 20 -2.86 8.22 -5.95
C GLY A 20 -2.49 7.00 -5.13
N ALA A 21 -3.51 6.35 -4.56
CA ALA A 21 -3.34 5.18 -3.71
C ALA A 21 -2.86 3.97 -4.52
N LYS A 22 -1.64 3.51 -4.28
CA LYS A 22 -1.07 2.33 -4.93
C LYS A 22 -1.95 1.10 -4.79
N ASN A 23 -2.45 0.83 -3.59
CA ASN A 23 -3.25 -0.36 -3.31
C ASN A 23 -4.61 -0.33 -4.03
N ALA A 24 -5.21 0.84 -4.22
CA ALA A 24 -6.39 1.02 -5.06
C ALA A 24 -6.04 0.85 -6.53
N ALA A 25 -4.95 1.47 -6.99
CA ALA A 25 -4.51 1.44 -8.37
C ALA A 25 -4.27 0.02 -8.89
N LEU A 26 -3.62 -0.84 -8.12
CA LEU A 26 -3.37 -2.23 -8.49
C LEU A 26 -4.66 -3.01 -8.79
N ALA A 27 -5.69 -2.83 -7.99
CA ALA A 27 -6.98 -3.48 -8.19
C ALA A 27 -7.78 -2.82 -9.33
N ILE A 28 -7.79 -1.51 -9.42
CA ILE A 28 -8.50 -0.75 -10.46
C ILE A 28 -7.93 -1.04 -11.84
N LEU A 29 -6.60 -1.10 -12.00
CA LEU A 29 -5.96 -1.50 -13.26
C LEU A 29 -6.35 -2.93 -13.67
N SER A 30 -6.42 -3.84 -12.72
CA SER A 30 -6.87 -5.21 -12.97
C SER A 30 -8.34 -5.25 -13.39
N ALA A 31 -9.20 -4.46 -12.75
CA ALA A 31 -10.62 -4.36 -13.09
C ALA A 31 -10.85 -3.67 -14.44
N ALA A 32 -9.95 -2.80 -14.87
CA ALA A 32 -10.09 -2.08 -16.15
C ALA A 32 -10.12 -3.01 -17.37
N VAL A 33 -9.58 -4.22 -17.28
CA VAL A 33 -9.62 -5.21 -18.36
C VAL A 33 -10.96 -5.93 -18.48
N MET A 34 -11.89 -5.69 -17.56
CA MET A 34 -13.20 -6.36 -17.53
C MET A 34 -14.20 -5.79 -18.54
N THR A 35 -13.88 -4.72 -19.23
CA THR A 35 -14.68 -4.17 -20.33
C THR A 35 -13.94 -4.24 -21.66
N ASP A 36 -14.69 -4.31 -22.76
CA ASP A 36 -14.15 -4.21 -24.13
C ASP A 36 -13.99 -2.77 -24.60
N GLU A 37 -14.42 -1.81 -23.79
CA GLU A 37 -14.32 -0.39 -24.08
C GLU A 37 -13.07 0.21 -23.42
N THR A 38 -12.64 1.37 -23.89
CA THR A 38 -11.46 2.06 -23.36
C THR A 38 -11.78 2.75 -22.03
N VAL A 39 -11.00 2.42 -21.01
CA VAL A 39 -11.08 3.01 -19.67
C VAL A 39 -9.93 3.99 -19.49
N THR A 40 -10.22 5.20 -19.00
CA THR A 40 -9.23 6.19 -18.62
C THR A 40 -9.08 6.24 -17.11
N ILE A 41 -7.86 6.07 -16.61
CA ILE A 41 -7.54 6.09 -15.19
C ILE A 41 -6.59 7.24 -14.91
N GLU A 42 -6.98 8.12 -14.01
CA GLU A 42 -6.27 9.32 -13.59
C GLU A 42 -5.77 9.20 -12.14
N ASN A 43 -4.86 10.07 -11.77
CA ASN A 43 -4.21 10.06 -10.46
C ASN A 43 -3.51 8.73 -10.15
N LEU A 44 -2.97 8.11 -11.18
CA LEU A 44 -2.21 6.86 -11.08
C LEU A 44 -0.81 7.15 -10.53
N PRO A 45 -0.37 6.49 -9.44
CA PRO A 45 0.99 6.69 -8.96
C PRO A 45 2.01 6.07 -9.93
N ASN A 46 3.08 6.79 -10.20
CA ASN A 46 4.18 6.28 -11.05
C ASN A 46 5.21 5.56 -10.19
N VAL A 47 4.88 4.35 -9.78
CA VAL A 47 5.71 3.49 -8.93
C VAL A 47 5.97 2.14 -9.61
N ARG A 48 6.99 1.42 -9.15
CA ARG A 48 7.42 0.15 -9.76
C ARG A 48 6.31 -0.88 -9.88
N ASP A 49 5.57 -1.11 -8.81
CA ASP A 49 4.51 -2.14 -8.81
C ASP A 49 3.43 -1.85 -9.86
N ILE A 50 3.09 -0.58 -10.08
CA ILE A 50 2.14 -0.16 -11.11
C ILE A 50 2.69 -0.43 -12.51
N ASN A 51 3.96 -0.09 -12.75
CA ASN A 51 4.59 -0.31 -14.05
C ASN A 51 4.68 -1.80 -14.41
N VAL A 52 5.00 -2.65 -13.43
CA VAL A 52 5.02 -4.11 -13.60
C VAL A 52 3.62 -4.63 -13.97
N LEU A 53 2.57 -4.18 -13.28
CA LEU A 53 1.20 -4.61 -13.58
C LEU A 53 0.72 -4.15 -14.96
N LEU A 54 1.02 -2.91 -15.36
CA LEU A 54 0.70 -2.40 -16.69
C LEU A 54 1.37 -3.23 -17.79
N ASN A 55 2.64 -3.60 -17.61
CA ASN A 55 3.35 -4.47 -18.53
C ASN A 55 2.68 -5.86 -18.62
N ALA A 56 2.31 -6.44 -17.48
CA ALA A 56 1.61 -7.73 -17.45
C ALA A 56 0.25 -7.69 -18.19
N ILE A 57 -0.51 -6.63 -17.99
CA ILE A 57 -1.79 -6.41 -18.69
C ILE A 57 -1.57 -6.28 -20.21
N GLN A 58 -0.51 -5.60 -20.61
CA GLN A 58 -0.15 -5.46 -22.03
C GLN A 58 0.31 -6.79 -22.63
N GLU A 59 1.08 -7.58 -21.90
CA GLU A 59 1.56 -8.90 -22.37
C GLU A 59 0.42 -9.88 -22.68
N ILE A 60 -0.67 -9.86 -21.92
CA ILE A 60 -1.85 -10.71 -22.18
C ILE A 60 -2.75 -10.18 -23.29
N GLY A 61 -2.42 -9.05 -23.90
CA GLY A 61 -3.03 -8.50 -25.10
C GLY A 61 -3.84 -7.23 -24.92
N ALA A 62 -3.97 -6.66 -23.73
CA ALA A 62 -4.63 -5.38 -23.57
C ALA A 62 -3.82 -4.26 -24.22
N LYS A 63 -4.52 -3.27 -24.79
CA LYS A 63 -3.90 -2.05 -25.25
C LYS A 63 -3.74 -1.09 -24.06
N VAL A 64 -2.51 -0.65 -23.81
CA VAL A 64 -2.16 0.27 -22.73
C VAL A 64 -1.49 1.49 -23.34
N ASP A 65 -2.14 2.64 -23.23
CA ASP A 65 -1.63 3.93 -23.72
C ASP A 65 -1.38 4.86 -22.51
N ARG A 66 -0.12 5.17 -22.24
CA ARG A 66 0.22 6.19 -21.26
C ARG A 66 0.06 7.57 -21.87
N ILE A 67 -0.81 8.37 -21.27
CA ILE A 67 -1.06 9.76 -21.67
C ILE A 67 -0.04 10.69 -21.04
N ASP A 68 0.20 10.50 -19.76
CA ASP A 68 1.23 11.19 -18.96
C ASP A 68 1.71 10.29 -17.80
N ALA A 69 2.48 10.83 -16.86
CA ALA A 69 3.02 10.07 -15.74
C ALA A 69 1.93 9.48 -14.83
N HIS A 70 0.74 10.08 -14.80
CA HIS A 70 -0.33 9.75 -13.86
C HIS A 70 -1.67 9.42 -14.53
N THR A 71 -1.69 9.30 -15.86
CA THR A 71 -2.91 8.98 -16.62
C THR A 71 -2.63 7.87 -17.62
N VAL A 72 -3.49 6.86 -17.63
CA VAL A 72 -3.40 5.73 -18.56
C VAL A 72 -4.76 5.41 -19.17
N LYS A 73 -4.75 4.99 -20.43
CA LYS A 73 -5.91 4.41 -21.10
C LYS A 73 -5.68 2.92 -21.30
N ILE A 74 -6.66 2.11 -20.91
CA ILE A 74 -6.62 0.65 -21.03
C ILE A 74 -7.83 0.17 -21.83
N ASN A 75 -7.57 -0.71 -22.81
CA ASN A 75 -8.61 -1.39 -23.56
C ASN A 75 -8.34 -2.90 -23.54
N GLY A 76 -9.24 -3.63 -22.90
CA GLY A 76 -9.14 -5.07 -22.71
C GLY A 76 -9.75 -5.92 -23.84
N SER A 77 -10.28 -5.30 -24.92
CA SER A 77 -10.95 -6.03 -26.01
C SER A 77 -10.02 -6.97 -26.81
N PHE A 78 -8.71 -6.71 -26.74
CA PHE A 78 -7.70 -7.49 -27.47
C PHE A 78 -7.06 -8.61 -26.64
N ILE A 79 -7.48 -8.82 -25.40
CA ILE A 79 -6.95 -9.89 -24.56
C ILE A 79 -7.28 -11.25 -25.19
N ARG A 80 -6.25 -12.07 -25.38
CA ARG A 80 -6.34 -13.42 -25.96
C ARG A 80 -5.62 -14.47 -25.13
N ASP A 81 -4.77 -14.04 -24.23
CA ASP A 81 -4.04 -14.91 -23.32
C ASP A 81 -4.56 -14.71 -21.89
N PHE A 82 -4.77 -15.82 -21.19
CA PHE A 82 -5.25 -15.80 -19.80
C PHE A 82 -4.18 -16.29 -18.83
N ASN A 83 -2.97 -16.55 -19.34
CA ASN A 83 -1.82 -16.94 -18.55
C ASN A 83 -0.99 -15.70 -18.21
N VAL A 84 -0.94 -15.38 -16.92
CA VAL A 84 -0.18 -14.26 -16.38
C VAL A 84 0.97 -14.82 -15.55
N ASP A 85 2.05 -15.16 -16.22
CA ASP A 85 3.23 -15.76 -15.60
C ASP A 85 4.53 -15.24 -16.22
N ASN A 86 5.08 -14.20 -15.61
CA ASN A 86 6.41 -13.73 -15.95
C ASN A 86 7.25 -13.44 -14.68
N GLU A 87 8.55 -13.26 -14.87
CA GLU A 87 9.49 -13.04 -13.78
C GLU A 87 9.12 -11.85 -12.89
N TYR A 88 8.59 -10.79 -13.48
CA TYR A 88 8.27 -9.56 -12.76
C TYR A 88 6.96 -9.71 -11.98
N ILE A 89 5.96 -10.35 -12.57
CA ILE A 89 4.65 -10.53 -11.93
C ILE A 89 4.73 -11.37 -10.66
N ARG A 90 5.64 -12.34 -10.63
CA ARG A 90 5.89 -13.17 -9.46
C ARG A 90 6.41 -12.37 -8.25
N LYS A 91 6.98 -11.18 -8.49
CA LYS A 91 7.53 -10.30 -7.45
C LYS A 91 6.49 -9.36 -6.85
N ILE A 92 5.35 -9.17 -7.49
CA ILE A 92 4.25 -8.34 -6.98
C ILE A 92 3.06 -9.20 -6.57
N ARG A 93 2.56 -8.99 -5.37
CA ARG A 93 1.42 -9.78 -4.87
C ARG A 93 0.09 -9.43 -5.54
N ALA A 94 -0.05 -8.21 -6.01
CA ALA A 94 -1.29 -7.72 -6.60
C ALA A 94 -1.65 -8.40 -7.93
N SER A 95 -0.76 -9.20 -8.50
CA SER A 95 -1.04 -10.03 -9.67
C SER A 95 -2.28 -10.92 -9.49
N TYR A 96 -2.58 -11.36 -8.28
CA TYR A 96 -3.76 -12.18 -8.01
C TYR A 96 -5.09 -11.45 -8.26
N TYR A 97 -5.13 -10.12 -8.30
CA TYR A 97 -6.34 -9.38 -8.71
C TYR A 97 -6.76 -9.67 -10.15
N LEU A 98 -5.81 -10.03 -11.00
CA LEU A 98 -6.11 -10.48 -12.35
C LEU A 98 -6.91 -11.80 -12.39
N ILE A 99 -6.85 -12.62 -11.32
CA ILE A 99 -7.67 -13.84 -11.23
C ILE A 99 -9.15 -13.46 -11.24
N GLY A 100 -9.57 -12.58 -10.33
CA GLY A 100 -10.96 -12.14 -10.22
C GLY A 100 -11.45 -11.42 -11.47
N ALA A 101 -10.62 -10.55 -12.05
CA ALA A 101 -10.95 -9.79 -13.25
C ALA A 101 -11.12 -10.70 -14.48
N LEU A 102 -10.16 -11.58 -14.75
CA LEU A 102 -10.21 -12.49 -15.89
C LEU A 102 -11.28 -13.57 -15.72
N LEU A 103 -11.42 -14.12 -14.51
CA LEU A 103 -12.47 -15.09 -14.21
C LEU A 103 -13.86 -14.47 -14.39
N GLY A 104 -14.07 -13.26 -13.92
CA GLY A 104 -15.32 -12.53 -14.07
C GLY A 104 -15.73 -12.35 -15.53
N LYS A 105 -14.82 -11.86 -16.36
CA LYS A 105 -15.09 -11.55 -17.76
C LYS A 105 -15.00 -12.78 -18.68
N TYR A 106 -13.93 -13.56 -18.59
CA TYR A 106 -13.59 -14.62 -19.54
C TYR A 106 -13.89 -16.03 -19.02
N LYS A 107 -14.27 -16.16 -17.74
CA LYS A 107 -14.48 -17.46 -17.07
C LYS A 107 -13.23 -18.33 -17.03
N ARG A 108 -12.06 -17.74 -17.23
CA ARG A 108 -10.76 -18.41 -17.18
C ARG A 108 -9.66 -17.47 -16.75
N ALA A 109 -8.80 -17.93 -15.83
CA ALA A 109 -7.60 -17.24 -15.41
C ALA A 109 -6.52 -18.25 -15.01
N GLU A 110 -5.28 -17.98 -15.40
CA GLU A 110 -4.08 -18.71 -14.99
C GLU A 110 -3.06 -17.67 -14.53
N VAL A 111 -2.86 -17.53 -13.22
CA VAL A 111 -2.04 -16.45 -12.68
C VAL A 111 -0.97 -17.03 -11.75
N ALA A 112 0.26 -16.62 -11.95
CA ALA A 112 1.37 -17.04 -11.10
C ALA A 112 1.13 -16.64 -9.64
N LEU A 113 1.34 -17.60 -8.74
CA LEU A 113 1.38 -17.33 -7.31
C LEU A 113 2.52 -16.35 -7.02
N PRO A 114 2.27 -15.28 -6.30
CA PRO A 114 3.36 -14.41 -5.88
C PRO A 114 4.31 -15.16 -4.94
N GLY A 115 5.60 -14.90 -5.09
CA GLY A 115 6.64 -15.45 -4.21
C GLY A 115 6.44 -15.07 -2.74
N GLY A 116 7.25 -15.66 -1.86
CA GLY A 116 7.18 -15.45 -0.42
C GLY A 116 7.15 -13.98 -0.01
N CYS A 117 6.41 -13.69 1.04
CA CYS A 117 6.28 -12.34 1.56
C CYS A 117 7.18 -12.14 2.78
N ASN A 118 7.93 -11.05 2.80
CA ASN A 118 8.84 -10.72 3.91
C ASN A 118 8.12 -10.38 5.22
N ILE A 119 6.82 -10.10 5.19
CA ILE A 119 6.04 -9.65 6.36
C ILE A 119 5.14 -10.72 6.97
N GLY A 120 5.14 -11.93 6.42
CA GLY A 120 4.37 -13.07 6.94
C GLY A 120 3.64 -13.87 5.87
N SER A 121 2.96 -14.92 6.29
CA SER A 121 2.12 -15.75 5.43
C SER A 121 0.92 -14.93 4.90
N ARG A 122 0.67 -15.04 3.63
CA ARG A 122 -0.50 -14.42 2.98
C ARG A 122 -1.16 -15.45 2.07
N PRO A 123 -1.82 -16.45 2.66
CA PRO A 123 -2.49 -17.47 1.89
C PRO A 123 -3.62 -16.85 1.05
N ILE A 124 -3.92 -17.46 -0.08
CA ILE A 124 -5.01 -17.05 -0.97
C ILE A 124 -6.25 -17.95 -0.83
N ASP A 125 -6.31 -18.74 0.23
CA ASP A 125 -7.40 -19.68 0.52
C ASP A 125 -8.78 -19.00 0.52
N LEU A 126 -8.92 -17.80 1.06
CA LEU A 126 -10.19 -17.06 1.06
C LEU A 126 -10.58 -16.57 -0.34
N HIS A 127 -9.60 -16.22 -1.19
CA HIS A 127 -9.87 -15.92 -2.61
C HIS A 127 -10.43 -17.15 -3.32
N LEU A 128 -9.77 -18.29 -3.15
CA LEU A 128 -10.16 -19.56 -3.77
C LEU A 128 -11.52 -20.03 -3.26
N LYS A 129 -11.78 -19.89 -1.96
CA LYS A 129 -13.11 -20.17 -1.34
C LYS A 129 -14.20 -19.36 -2.04
N GLY A 130 -13.99 -18.07 -2.22
CA GLY A 130 -14.95 -17.18 -2.88
C GLY A 130 -15.20 -17.56 -4.34
N PHE A 131 -14.16 -17.83 -5.10
CA PHE A 131 -14.30 -18.25 -6.50
C PHE A 131 -15.01 -19.59 -6.63
N SER A 132 -14.68 -20.56 -5.77
CA SER A 132 -15.36 -21.86 -5.73
C SER A 132 -16.84 -21.71 -5.38
N ALA A 133 -17.18 -20.83 -4.43
CA ALA A 133 -18.55 -20.54 -4.06
C ALA A 133 -19.35 -19.94 -5.23
N LEU A 134 -18.72 -19.15 -6.09
CA LEU A 134 -19.32 -18.61 -7.33
C LEU A 134 -19.46 -19.66 -8.44
N GLY A 135 -18.98 -20.88 -8.23
CA GLY A 135 -19.07 -21.98 -9.19
C GLY A 135 -17.83 -22.22 -10.05
N ALA A 136 -16.71 -21.60 -9.75
CA ALA A 136 -15.47 -21.85 -10.45
C ALA A 136 -14.77 -23.13 -9.95
N ASN A 137 -14.11 -23.82 -10.88
CA ASN A 137 -13.11 -24.83 -10.56
C ASN A 137 -11.79 -24.12 -10.33
N VAL A 138 -11.20 -24.33 -9.18
CA VAL A 138 -9.95 -23.69 -8.78
C VAL A 138 -8.92 -24.74 -8.37
N ASP A 139 -7.73 -24.62 -8.91
CA ASP A 139 -6.61 -25.52 -8.61
C ASP A 139 -5.30 -24.74 -8.54
N ILE A 140 -4.31 -25.30 -7.88
CA ILE A 140 -2.95 -24.76 -7.85
C ILE A 140 -2.02 -25.82 -8.41
N LYS A 141 -1.44 -25.54 -9.57
CA LYS A 141 -0.50 -26.42 -10.26
C LYS A 141 0.68 -25.64 -10.81
N HIS A 142 1.85 -26.21 -10.68
CA HIS A 142 3.10 -25.63 -11.22
C HIS A 142 3.37 -24.17 -10.78
N GLY A 143 2.91 -23.78 -9.57
CA GLY A 143 3.03 -22.42 -9.08
C GLY A 143 2.02 -21.43 -9.66
N LEU A 144 1.00 -21.92 -10.37
CA LEU A 144 -0.08 -21.13 -10.94
C LEU A 144 -1.40 -21.41 -10.22
N VAL A 145 -2.20 -20.38 -10.04
CA VAL A 145 -3.64 -20.51 -9.74
C VAL A 145 -4.35 -20.70 -11.08
N LEU A 146 -5.05 -21.80 -11.20
CA LEU A 146 -5.88 -22.13 -12.36
C LEU A 146 -7.34 -22.00 -11.94
N ALA A 147 -8.07 -21.06 -12.54
CA ALA A 147 -9.49 -20.85 -12.27
C ALA A 147 -10.28 -20.89 -13.57
N SER A 148 -11.38 -21.65 -13.59
CA SER A 148 -12.25 -21.75 -14.75
C SER A 148 -13.70 -22.01 -14.34
N ALA A 149 -14.65 -21.54 -15.15
CA ALA A 149 -16.07 -21.79 -14.96
C ALA A 149 -16.80 -21.81 -16.29
N GLU A 150 -17.85 -22.62 -16.42
CA GLU A 150 -18.80 -22.47 -17.53
C GLU A 150 -19.63 -21.20 -17.33
N LYS A 151 -20.08 -20.97 -16.10
CA LYS A 151 -20.73 -19.75 -15.65
C LYS A 151 -20.41 -19.48 -14.18
N LEU A 152 -20.46 -18.22 -13.80
CA LEU A 152 -20.42 -17.82 -12.39
C LEU A 152 -21.83 -17.51 -11.91
N THR A 153 -22.19 -18.00 -10.72
CA THR A 153 -23.50 -17.80 -10.13
C THR A 153 -23.33 -17.14 -8.76
N GLY A 154 -24.08 -16.07 -8.54
CA GLY A 154 -24.08 -15.34 -7.27
C GLY A 154 -24.52 -16.24 -6.11
N THR A 155 -23.93 -16.00 -4.96
CA THR A 155 -24.16 -16.80 -3.76
C THR A 155 -23.84 -15.98 -2.50
N HIS A 156 -24.05 -16.57 -1.33
CA HIS A 156 -23.68 -16.00 -0.06
C HIS A 156 -22.28 -16.50 0.33
N ILE A 157 -21.36 -15.59 0.59
CA ILE A 157 -19.97 -15.89 0.93
C ILE A 157 -19.63 -15.24 2.27
N TYR A 158 -19.29 -16.06 3.26
CA TYR A 158 -18.76 -15.62 4.54
C TYR A 158 -17.24 -15.74 4.56
N LEU A 159 -16.55 -14.66 4.88
CA LEU A 159 -15.10 -14.65 5.04
C LEU A 159 -14.74 -14.90 6.51
N ASP A 160 -14.01 -15.98 6.77
CA ASP A 160 -13.61 -16.37 8.14
C ASP A 160 -12.68 -15.35 8.80
N LYS A 161 -11.98 -14.56 7.97
CA LYS A 161 -11.16 -13.42 8.36
C LYS A 161 -11.41 -12.25 7.42
N VAL A 162 -11.29 -11.05 7.95
CA VAL A 162 -11.29 -9.85 7.12
C VAL A 162 -10.06 -9.89 6.20
N SER A 163 -10.28 -9.89 4.90
CA SER A 163 -9.25 -9.94 3.88
C SER A 163 -9.54 -8.92 2.78
N VAL A 164 -8.68 -7.93 2.64
CA VAL A 164 -8.78 -6.91 1.58
C VAL A 164 -8.69 -7.57 0.21
N GLY A 165 -7.68 -8.40 0.00
CA GLY A 165 -7.46 -9.07 -1.27
C GLY A 165 -8.62 -9.96 -1.68
N ALA A 166 -9.12 -10.81 -0.78
CA ALA A 166 -10.26 -11.68 -1.05
C ALA A 166 -11.54 -10.89 -1.33
N THR A 167 -11.82 -9.85 -0.53
CA THR A 167 -12.98 -8.98 -0.72
C THR A 167 -12.98 -8.36 -2.12
N ILE A 168 -11.88 -7.76 -2.55
CA ILE A 168 -11.74 -7.13 -3.87
C ILE A 168 -11.85 -8.16 -4.99
N ASN A 169 -11.15 -9.26 -4.88
CA ASN A 169 -11.11 -10.30 -5.91
C ASN A 169 -12.48 -10.96 -6.14
N ILE A 170 -13.17 -11.29 -5.04
CA ILE A 170 -14.52 -11.85 -5.11
C ILE A 170 -15.48 -10.80 -5.67
N MET A 171 -15.37 -9.55 -5.26
CA MET A 171 -16.20 -8.44 -5.75
C MET A 171 -16.07 -8.25 -7.26
N MET A 172 -14.86 -8.32 -7.81
CA MET A 172 -14.65 -8.26 -9.26
C MET A 172 -15.31 -9.43 -9.98
N ALA A 173 -15.07 -10.66 -9.57
CA ALA A 173 -15.66 -11.84 -10.19
C ALA A 173 -17.21 -11.84 -10.08
N ALA A 174 -17.74 -11.48 -8.93
CA ALA A 174 -19.17 -11.42 -8.66
C ALA A 174 -19.90 -10.32 -9.46
N SER A 175 -19.18 -9.26 -9.86
CA SER A 175 -19.76 -8.18 -10.67
C SER A 175 -20.30 -8.65 -12.02
N MET A 176 -19.82 -9.78 -12.52
CA MET A 176 -20.26 -10.40 -13.77
C MET A 176 -20.81 -11.81 -13.57
N ALA A 177 -21.11 -12.21 -12.34
CA ALA A 177 -21.79 -13.45 -12.03
C ALA A 177 -23.30 -13.30 -12.19
N GLU A 178 -23.99 -14.38 -12.57
CA GLU A 178 -25.44 -14.39 -12.71
C GLU A 178 -26.12 -14.35 -11.33
N GLY A 179 -27.03 -13.42 -11.11
CA GLY A 179 -27.80 -13.30 -9.86
C GLY A 179 -27.14 -12.39 -8.83
N LYS A 180 -27.39 -12.68 -7.56
CA LYS A 180 -26.93 -11.87 -6.43
C LYS A 180 -25.83 -12.57 -5.63
N THR A 181 -24.82 -11.80 -5.25
CA THR A 181 -23.76 -12.22 -4.34
C THR A 181 -23.81 -11.36 -3.07
N ILE A 182 -23.65 -11.99 -1.92
CA ILE A 182 -23.50 -11.32 -0.64
C ILE A 182 -22.15 -11.74 -0.05
N ILE A 183 -21.29 -10.77 0.24
CA ILE A 183 -20.01 -11.00 0.93
C ILE A 183 -20.18 -10.50 2.36
N GLU A 184 -20.07 -11.39 3.35
CA GLU A 184 -20.09 -11.06 4.78
C GLU A 184 -18.69 -11.08 5.37
N ASN A 185 -18.50 -10.27 6.40
CA ASN A 185 -17.20 -10.00 7.01
C ASN A 185 -16.21 -9.43 6.01
N ALA A 186 -16.69 -8.56 5.12
CA ALA A 186 -15.90 -7.90 4.09
C ALA A 186 -14.92 -6.89 4.70
N ALA A 187 -13.81 -6.67 4.02
CA ALA A 187 -12.89 -5.58 4.33
C ALA A 187 -13.53 -4.22 4.03
N LYS A 188 -13.18 -3.20 4.83
CA LYS A 188 -13.79 -1.85 4.80
C LYS A 188 -12.82 -0.76 4.38
N GLU A 189 -11.59 -1.12 4.06
CA GLU A 189 -10.52 -0.18 3.72
C GLU A 189 -10.94 0.76 2.59
N PRO A 190 -10.47 2.04 2.60
CA PRO A 190 -10.81 3.03 1.58
C PRO A 190 -10.60 2.56 0.15
N HIS A 191 -9.55 1.78 -0.11
CA HIS A 191 -9.29 1.26 -1.45
C HIS A 191 -10.26 0.14 -1.87
N VAL A 192 -10.88 -0.57 -0.95
CA VAL A 192 -12.00 -1.49 -1.27
C VAL A 192 -13.21 -0.71 -1.79
N VAL A 193 -13.53 0.39 -1.11
CA VAL A 193 -14.61 1.31 -1.53
C VAL A 193 -14.29 1.92 -2.88
N ASP A 194 -13.04 2.31 -3.11
CA ASP A 194 -12.62 2.92 -4.37
C ASP A 194 -12.77 1.95 -5.55
N VAL A 195 -12.39 0.69 -5.37
CA VAL A 195 -12.60 -0.36 -6.39
C VAL A 195 -14.09 -0.58 -6.66
N ALA A 196 -14.93 -0.61 -5.63
CA ALA A 196 -16.38 -0.71 -5.80
C ALA A 196 -16.95 0.46 -6.58
N ASN A 197 -16.52 1.69 -6.26
CA ASN A 197 -16.92 2.89 -6.98
C ASN A 197 -16.47 2.87 -8.44
N PHE A 198 -15.24 2.41 -8.69
CA PHE A 198 -14.73 2.24 -10.05
C PHE A 198 -15.56 1.23 -10.85
N LEU A 199 -15.84 0.05 -10.29
CA LEU A 199 -16.67 -0.97 -10.93
C LEU A 199 -18.10 -0.44 -11.19
N ASN A 200 -18.69 0.27 -10.23
CA ASN A 200 -20.01 0.88 -10.40
C ASN A 200 -19.99 1.96 -11.50
N SER A 201 -18.90 2.71 -11.65
CA SER A 201 -18.76 3.67 -12.75
C SER A 201 -18.71 3.00 -14.12
N MET A 202 -18.31 1.73 -14.17
CA MET A 202 -18.37 0.90 -15.38
C MET A 202 -19.73 0.20 -15.58
N GLY A 203 -20.69 0.37 -14.69
CA GLY A 203 -22.02 -0.23 -14.78
C GLY A 203 -22.26 -1.41 -13.86
N ALA A 204 -21.33 -1.78 -12.98
CA ALA A 204 -21.58 -2.78 -11.95
C ALA A 204 -22.62 -2.30 -10.93
N GLN A 205 -23.20 -3.24 -10.19
CA GLN A 205 -24.24 -2.98 -9.20
C GLN A 205 -23.78 -3.48 -7.83
N ILE A 206 -22.90 -2.69 -7.18
CA ILE A 206 -22.30 -3.01 -5.88
C ILE A 206 -22.82 -2.03 -4.83
N ARG A 207 -23.30 -2.56 -3.72
CA ARG A 207 -23.77 -1.77 -2.57
C ARG A 207 -23.13 -2.29 -1.28
N GLY A 208 -22.96 -1.40 -0.30
CA GLY A 208 -22.44 -1.74 1.01
C GLY A 208 -20.93 -1.79 1.12
N ALA A 209 -20.17 -1.38 0.09
CA ALA A 209 -18.72 -1.22 0.20
C ALA A 209 -18.39 -0.18 1.29
N GLY A 210 -17.41 -0.49 2.14
CA GLY A 210 -17.11 0.30 3.34
C GLY A 210 -17.85 -0.19 4.59
N THR A 211 -18.72 -1.19 4.45
CA THR A 211 -19.35 -1.92 5.55
C THR A 211 -18.90 -3.38 5.55
N ASP A 212 -19.29 -4.14 6.56
CA ASP A 212 -18.94 -5.56 6.66
C ASP A 212 -19.77 -6.47 5.74
N VAL A 213 -20.80 -5.93 5.08
CA VAL A 213 -21.64 -6.67 4.13
C VAL A 213 -21.71 -5.97 2.79
N ILE A 214 -21.21 -6.63 1.76
CA ILE A 214 -21.28 -6.14 0.37
C ILE A 214 -22.28 -6.96 -0.42
N ARG A 215 -23.20 -6.29 -1.13
CA ARG A 215 -24.20 -6.90 -1.99
C ARG A 215 -23.94 -6.53 -3.45
N ILE A 216 -23.93 -7.54 -4.30
CA ILE A 216 -23.61 -7.38 -5.72
C ILE A 216 -24.68 -8.05 -6.54
N VAL A 217 -25.25 -7.32 -7.49
CA VAL A 217 -26.08 -7.89 -8.56
C VAL A 217 -25.23 -7.95 -9.81
N GLY A 218 -25.01 -9.16 -10.33
CA GLY A 218 -24.18 -9.34 -11.52
C GLY A 218 -24.78 -8.70 -12.76
N VAL A 219 -23.90 -8.26 -13.66
CA VAL A 219 -24.26 -7.68 -14.96
C VAL A 219 -23.60 -8.48 -16.09
N GLU A 220 -24.19 -8.47 -17.27
CA GLU A 220 -23.62 -9.16 -18.41
C GLU A 220 -22.41 -8.44 -19.01
N LYS A 221 -22.40 -7.11 -18.91
CA LYS A 221 -21.40 -6.27 -19.56
C LYS A 221 -21.05 -5.06 -18.69
N LEU A 222 -19.75 -4.72 -18.67
CA LEU A 222 -19.23 -3.48 -18.13
C LEU A 222 -18.86 -2.53 -19.27
N HIS A 223 -18.83 -1.23 -18.98
CA HIS A 223 -18.70 -0.17 -19.96
C HIS A 223 -17.49 0.73 -19.66
N LYS A 224 -17.16 1.61 -20.62
CA LYS A 224 -16.11 2.62 -20.45
C LYS A 224 -16.41 3.55 -19.28
N THR A 225 -15.33 4.05 -18.69
CA THR A 225 -15.37 5.10 -17.66
C THR A 225 -14.10 5.93 -17.71
N GLU A 226 -14.17 7.12 -17.12
CA GLU A 226 -13.03 7.93 -16.72
C GLU A 226 -13.08 8.00 -15.20
N TYR A 227 -11.98 7.64 -14.55
CA TYR A 227 -11.96 7.48 -13.09
C TYR A 227 -10.65 7.99 -12.49
N SER A 228 -10.75 8.77 -11.43
CA SER A 228 -9.61 9.24 -10.66
C SER A 228 -9.46 8.44 -9.37
N ILE A 229 -8.27 7.87 -9.16
CA ILE A 229 -7.94 7.07 -7.98
C ILE A 229 -7.89 7.98 -6.75
N ILE A 230 -8.35 7.48 -5.59
CA ILE A 230 -8.26 8.19 -4.32
C ILE A 230 -6.82 8.46 -3.91
N PRO A 231 -6.56 9.51 -3.11
CA PRO A 231 -5.25 9.78 -2.54
C PRO A 231 -4.76 8.63 -1.65
N ASP A 232 -3.44 8.41 -1.64
CA ASP A 232 -2.80 7.36 -0.83
C ASP A 232 -2.72 7.76 0.64
N GLN A 233 -3.55 7.14 1.48
CA GLN A 233 -3.52 7.36 2.93
C GLN A 233 -2.22 6.90 3.59
N ILE A 234 -1.54 5.92 3.02
CA ILE A 234 -0.30 5.39 3.60
C ILE A 234 0.88 6.32 3.30
N GLU A 235 0.96 6.85 2.09
CA GLU A 235 1.93 7.90 1.76
C GLU A 235 1.69 9.13 2.65
N ALA A 236 0.44 9.58 2.77
CA ALA A 236 0.07 10.70 3.62
C ALA A 236 0.50 10.48 5.08
N GLY A 237 0.15 9.34 5.66
CA GLY A 237 0.55 8.98 7.03
C GLY A 237 2.05 8.90 7.20
N THR A 238 2.79 8.41 6.20
CA THR A 238 4.25 8.35 6.22
C THR A 238 4.85 9.75 6.35
N PHE A 239 4.38 10.74 5.60
CA PHE A 239 4.82 12.14 5.75
C PHE A 239 4.36 12.77 7.06
N MET A 240 3.19 12.41 7.58
CA MET A 240 2.73 12.86 8.89
C MET A 240 3.67 12.37 10.02
N PHE A 241 4.07 11.10 9.98
CA PHE A 241 5.05 10.55 10.91
C PHE A 241 6.46 11.13 10.71
N ALA A 242 6.84 11.44 9.48
CA ALA A 242 8.11 12.12 9.20
C ALA A 242 8.15 13.53 9.83
N ALA A 243 7.06 14.27 9.78
CA ALA A 243 6.92 15.55 10.49
C ALA A 243 7.06 15.36 12.00
N ALA A 244 6.38 14.37 12.57
CA ALA A 244 6.48 14.08 14.01
C ALA A 244 7.89 13.72 14.44
N ALA A 245 8.58 12.84 13.72
CA ALA A 245 9.92 12.35 14.04
C ALA A 245 10.99 13.45 13.94
N THR A 246 10.82 14.44 13.07
CA THR A 246 11.79 15.50 12.81
C THR A 246 11.50 16.80 13.53
N LYS A 247 10.52 16.83 14.45
CA LYS A 247 10.04 18.05 15.13
C LYS A 247 9.62 19.12 14.11
N GLY A 248 8.93 18.69 13.06
CA GLY A 248 8.57 19.48 11.90
C GLY A 248 7.20 20.12 11.96
N ASP A 249 6.87 20.76 10.87
CA ASP A 249 5.59 21.42 10.59
C ASP A 249 5.25 21.19 9.13
N VAL A 250 4.46 20.15 8.83
CA VAL A 250 4.17 19.72 7.48
C VAL A 250 2.66 19.66 7.23
N THR A 251 2.25 20.22 6.12
CA THR A 251 0.89 20.09 5.58
C THR A 251 0.92 19.06 4.45
N VAL A 252 0.22 17.94 4.64
CA VAL A 252 -0.02 16.95 3.57
C VAL A 252 -1.27 17.34 2.82
N LYS A 253 -1.15 17.55 1.51
CA LYS A 253 -2.22 18.04 0.62
C LYS A 253 -2.71 16.93 -0.30
N ASN A 254 -3.89 17.13 -0.88
CA ASN A 254 -4.56 16.14 -1.72
C ASN A 254 -4.79 14.83 -0.96
N VAL A 255 -5.42 14.92 0.19
CA VAL A 255 -5.79 13.79 1.06
C VAL A 255 -7.27 13.82 1.39
N ILE A 256 -7.77 12.70 1.88
CA ILE A 256 -9.09 12.60 2.48
C ILE A 256 -8.88 12.42 3.98
N PRO A 257 -9.06 13.47 4.80
CA PRO A 257 -8.74 13.43 6.23
C PRO A 257 -9.41 12.28 6.99
N LYS A 258 -10.63 11.93 6.58
CA LYS A 258 -11.38 10.80 7.16
C LYS A 258 -10.63 9.45 7.04
N HIS A 259 -9.84 9.26 5.99
CA HIS A 259 -9.03 8.06 5.83
C HIS A 259 -7.83 7.99 6.78
N LEU A 260 -7.48 9.12 7.42
CA LEU A 260 -6.33 9.28 8.30
C LEU A 260 -6.70 9.34 9.79
N GLU A 261 -7.95 9.07 10.16
CA GLU A 261 -8.45 9.23 11.54
C GLU A 261 -7.61 8.45 12.57
N ALA A 262 -7.26 7.19 12.28
CA ALA A 262 -6.45 6.38 13.20
C ALA A 262 -5.03 6.94 13.37
N THR A 263 -4.42 7.42 12.29
CA THR A 263 -3.10 8.07 12.31
C THR A 263 -3.14 9.39 13.07
N THR A 264 -4.13 10.24 12.77
CA THR A 264 -4.36 11.51 13.48
C THR A 264 -4.57 11.29 14.98
N ALA A 265 -5.39 10.30 15.37
CA ALA A 265 -5.63 9.99 16.77
C ALA A 265 -4.34 9.64 17.51
N LYS A 266 -3.46 8.81 16.93
CA LYS A 266 -2.20 8.43 17.55
C LYS A 266 -1.18 9.57 17.60
N LEU A 267 -1.13 10.44 16.60
CA LEU A 267 -0.31 11.63 16.61
C LEU A 267 -0.73 12.61 17.70
N LEU A 268 -2.04 12.81 17.90
CA LEU A 268 -2.58 13.62 19.00
C LEU A 268 -2.25 13.01 20.36
N GLU A 269 -2.39 11.69 20.52
CA GLU A 269 -2.07 10.99 21.78
C GLU A 269 -0.62 11.18 22.21
N ILE A 270 0.33 11.21 21.27
CA ILE A 270 1.76 11.37 21.57
C ILE A 270 2.17 12.84 21.72
N GLY A 271 1.28 13.79 21.50
CA GLY A 271 1.50 15.21 21.74
C GLY A 271 1.75 16.08 20.52
N CYS A 272 1.53 15.58 19.32
CA CYS A 272 1.51 16.41 18.11
C CYS A 272 0.25 17.29 18.07
N GLU A 273 0.35 18.44 17.44
CA GLU A 273 -0.79 19.22 17.00
C GLU A 273 -1.19 18.76 15.58
N VAL A 274 -2.47 18.52 15.36
CA VAL A 274 -2.98 18.09 14.06
C VAL A 274 -4.19 18.96 13.70
N GLU A 275 -4.12 19.63 12.56
CA GLU A 275 -5.19 20.45 12.02
C GLU A 275 -5.70 19.85 10.72
N GLU A 276 -7.00 19.60 10.64
CA GLU A 276 -7.66 19.03 9.45
C GLU A 276 -8.34 20.14 8.65
N PHE A 277 -8.16 20.08 7.32
CA PHE A 277 -8.85 20.90 6.32
C PHE A 277 -9.67 19.97 5.42
N ASP A 278 -10.35 20.52 4.43
CA ASP A 278 -11.20 19.71 3.53
C ASP A 278 -10.40 18.64 2.78
N ASP A 279 -9.20 18.98 2.31
CA ASP A 279 -8.34 18.12 1.49
C ASP A 279 -6.87 18.11 1.95
N ALA A 280 -6.61 18.51 3.17
CA ALA A 280 -5.27 18.59 3.73
C ALA A 280 -5.27 18.30 5.24
N VAL A 281 -4.11 17.88 5.75
CA VAL A 281 -3.85 17.70 7.18
C VAL A 281 -2.48 18.29 7.50
N ARG A 282 -2.42 19.17 8.51
CA ARG A 282 -1.17 19.74 9.02
C ARG A 282 -0.79 19.08 10.33
N VAL A 283 0.45 18.65 10.42
CA VAL A 283 1.04 18.06 11.62
C VAL A 283 2.18 18.94 12.11
N VAL A 284 2.12 19.33 13.39
CA VAL A 284 3.17 20.12 14.06
C VAL A 284 3.64 19.38 15.30
N ALA A 285 4.95 19.15 15.39
CA ALA A 285 5.58 18.50 16.53
C ALA A 285 6.51 19.51 17.24
N SER A 286 5.94 20.46 17.96
CA SER A 286 6.66 21.55 18.65
C SER A 286 7.10 21.22 20.07
N LYS A 287 6.60 20.10 20.63
CA LYS A 287 6.83 19.66 22.03
C LYS A 287 7.42 18.25 22.06
N PRO A 288 8.04 17.84 23.18
CA PRO A 288 8.44 16.44 23.37
C PRO A 288 7.26 15.50 23.17
N LEU A 289 7.49 14.40 22.45
CA LEU A 289 6.48 13.38 22.20
C LEU A 289 6.43 12.38 23.36
N HIS A 290 5.26 11.80 23.58
CA HIS A 290 4.98 10.87 24.67
C HIS A 290 4.75 9.45 24.16
N HIS A 291 4.87 8.47 25.04
CA HIS A 291 4.55 7.07 24.75
C HIS A 291 3.04 6.87 24.52
N THR A 292 2.74 5.81 23.80
CA THR A 292 1.36 5.31 23.63
C THR A 292 1.36 3.80 23.33
N GLN A 293 0.17 3.24 23.26
CA GLN A 293 -0.05 1.86 22.83
C GLN A 293 -0.71 1.86 21.45
N VAL A 294 -0.21 1.03 20.56
CA VAL A 294 -0.74 0.88 19.21
C VAL A 294 -1.02 -0.58 18.93
N THR A 295 -2.21 -0.87 18.40
CA THR A 295 -2.56 -2.19 17.89
C THR A 295 -3.00 -2.06 16.44
N THR A 296 -2.36 -2.78 15.54
CA THR A 296 -2.81 -2.82 14.15
C THR A 296 -4.08 -3.64 14.03
N LEU A 297 -5.05 -3.10 13.31
CA LEU A 297 -6.36 -3.70 13.11
C LEU A 297 -6.85 -3.42 11.69
N PRO A 298 -7.79 -4.23 11.17
CA PRO A 298 -8.49 -3.86 9.95
C PRO A 298 -9.14 -2.47 10.06
N TYR A 299 -9.23 -1.77 8.94
CA TYR A 299 -9.85 -0.44 8.89
C TYR A 299 -11.25 -0.44 9.56
N PRO A 300 -11.60 0.54 10.38
CA PRO A 300 -10.92 1.81 10.62
C PRO A 300 -9.86 1.81 11.73
N GLY A 301 -9.37 0.66 12.15
CA GLY A 301 -8.28 0.57 13.10
C GLY A 301 -6.95 1.06 12.52
N PHE A 302 -5.90 1.06 13.36
CA PHE A 302 -4.59 1.54 12.94
C PHE A 302 -4.00 0.63 11.84
N PRO A 303 -3.62 1.17 10.67
CA PRO A 303 -3.17 0.37 9.54
C PRO A 303 -1.81 -0.30 9.80
N THR A 304 -1.72 -1.59 9.49
CA THR A 304 -0.43 -2.31 9.55
C THR A 304 0.64 -1.69 8.66
N ASP A 305 0.25 -1.06 7.55
CA ASP A 305 1.18 -0.39 6.62
C ASP A 305 1.81 0.90 7.18
N MET A 306 1.32 1.40 8.31
CA MET A 306 1.91 2.53 9.05
C MET A 306 2.59 2.10 10.36
N GLN A 307 2.59 0.82 10.69
CA GLN A 307 3.18 0.32 11.92
C GLN A 307 4.69 0.62 12.05
N PRO A 308 5.54 0.37 11.03
CA PRO A 308 6.96 0.69 11.13
C PRO A 308 7.24 2.19 11.33
N GLN A 309 6.51 3.06 10.64
CA GLN A 309 6.67 4.51 10.75
C GLN A 309 6.30 5.01 12.15
N MET A 310 5.21 4.48 12.70
CA MET A 310 4.81 4.80 14.07
C MET A 310 5.85 4.33 15.09
N ALA A 311 6.39 3.13 14.92
CA ALA A 311 7.42 2.60 15.80
C ALA A 311 8.70 3.46 15.82
N VAL A 312 9.09 4.01 14.67
CA VAL A 312 10.22 4.95 14.58
C VAL A 312 9.98 6.19 15.44
N VAL A 313 8.78 6.77 15.37
CA VAL A 313 8.40 7.94 16.18
C VAL A 313 8.39 7.60 17.67
N LEU A 314 7.83 6.44 18.03
CA LEU A 314 7.79 5.99 19.43
C LEU A 314 9.18 5.71 20.01
N GLY A 315 10.14 5.30 19.17
CA GLY A 315 11.52 5.06 19.57
C GLY A 315 12.27 6.29 20.06
N ILE A 316 11.78 7.48 19.76
CA ILE A 316 12.29 8.78 20.24
C ILE A 316 11.25 9.57 21.04
N SER A 317 10.18 8.93 21.47
CA SER A 317 9.17 9.50 22.37
C SER A 317 9.48 9.15 23.83
N GLU A 318 9.13 10.03 24.76
CA GLU A 318 9.38 9.81 26.18
C GLU A 318 8.54 8.64 26.72
N GLY A 319 9.17 7.78 27.51
CA GLY A 319 8.51 6.64 28.17
C GLY A 319 8.56 5.33 27.38
N THR A 320 7.73 4.39 27.77
CA THR A 320 7.65 3.06 27.16
C THR A 320 6.35 2.89 26.39
N SER A 321 6.48 2.58 25.13
CA SER A 321 5.37 2.31 24.21
C SER A 321 5.27 0.83 23.88
N THR A 322 4.09 0.37 23.48
CA THR A 322 3.89 -0.97 22.92
C THR A 322 3.23 -0.89 21.55
N VAL A 323 3.71 -1.71 20.63
CA VAL A 323 3.10 -1.89 19.31
C VAL A 323 2.75 -3.36 19.16
N THR A 324 1.46 -3.65 19.06
CA THR A 324 0.95 -4.99 18.80
C THR A 324 0.58 -5.15 17.34
N GLU A 325 1.25 -6.06 16.65
CA GLU A 325 0.96 -6.38 15.25
C GLU A 325 -0.01 -7.55 15.17
N SER A 326 -1.25 -7.27 14.77
CA SER A 326 -2.33 -8.27 14.74
C SER A 326 -2.63 -8.79 13.33
N ILE A 327 -1.99 -8.24 12.30
CA ILE A 327 -2.30 -8.56 10.90
C ILE A 327 -1.27 -9.52 10.29
N PHE A 328 0.04 -9.28 10.53
CA PHE A 328 1.12 -10.07 9.94
C PHE A 328 2.11 -10.56 11.00
N GLU A 329 2.56 -11.81 10.85
CA GLU A 329 3.42 -12.48 11.83
C GLU A 329 4.87 -11.95 11.84
N ASN A 330 5.33 -11.38 10.73
CA ASN A 330 6.75 -11.06 10.52
C ASN A 330 6.97 -9.58 10.13
N ARG A 331 6.31 -8.67 10.85
CA ARG A 331 6.30 -7.24 10.52
C ARG A 331 7.28 -6.39 11.36
N PHE A 332 8.16 -7.01 12.15
CA PHE A 332 9.15 -6.30 12.97
C PHE A 332 10.60 -6.41 12.43
N LYS A 333 10.81 -6.79 11.19
CA LYS A 333 12.15 -6.93 10.59
C LYS A 333 13.00 -5.65 10.59
N TYR A 334 12.37 -4.49 10.62
CA TYR A 334 13.06 -3.20 10.73
C TYR A 334 13.71 -2.98 12.09
N VAL A 335 13.32 -3.71 13.13
CA VAL A 335 13.79 -3.52 14.51
C VAL A 335 15.30 -3.74 14.61
N ASP A 336 15.85 -4.75 13.95
CA ASP A 336 17.28 -5.01 13.95
C ASP A 336 18.07 -3.83 13.33
N GLU A 337 17.56 -3.29 12.24
CA GLU A 337 18.17 -2.14 11.56
C GLU A 337 18.03 -0.87 12.43
N LEU A 338 16.88 -0.66 13.04
CA LEU A 338 16.65 0.48 13.92
C LEU A 338 17.50 0.42 15.19
N THR A 339 17.77 -0.78 15.69
CA THR A 339 18.68 -1.01 16.81
C THR A 339 20.10 -0.57 16.49
N ARG A 340 20.57 -0.74 15.25
CA ARG A 340 21.85 -0.20 14.78
C ARG A 340 21.91 1.33 14.87
N MET A 341 20.77 1.98 14.82
CA MET A 341 20.63 3.43 14.96
C MET A 341 20.44 3.89 16.42
N GLY A 342 20.52 2.97 17.38
CA GLY A 342 20.43 3.28 18.81
C GLY A 342 19.03 3.12 19.41
N ALA A 343 18.07 2.52 18.70
CA ALA A 343 16.75 2.23 19.25
C ALA A 343 16.82 1.18 20.37
N ASN A 344 15.94 1.30 21.36
CA ASN A 344 15.77 0.34 22.45
C ASN A 344 14.41 -0.35 22.31
N ILE A 345 14.38 -1.41 21.52
CA ILE A 345 13.16 -2.15 21.18
C ILE A 345 13.37 -3.63 21.45
N LYS A 346 12.42 -4.24 22.17
CA LYS A 346 12.36 -5.68 22.40
C LYS A 346 11.09 -6.23 21.77
N VAL A 347 11.22 -7.23 20.94
CA VAL A 347 10.09 -7.92 20.31
C VAL A 347 9.83 -9.23 21.03
N GLU A 348 8.61 -9.40 21.52
CA GLU A 348 8.11 -10.63 22.13
C GLU A 348 6.85 -11.07 21.39
N SER A 349 6.94 -12.16 20.63
CA SER A 349 5.85 -12.64 19.78
C SER A 349 5.38 -11.56 18.79
N ASN A 350 4.17 -11.07 18.93
CA ASN A 350 3.61 -10.02 18.06
C ASN A 350 3.59 -8.63 18.72
N ILE A 351 4.36 -8.43 19.78
CA ILE A 351 4.42 -7.15 20.52
C ILE A 351 5.86 -6.63 20.50
N ALA A 352 6.03 -5.38 20.08
CA ALA A 352 7.24 -4.62 20.26
C ALA A 352 7.10 -3.73 21.49
N ILE A 353 8.02 -3.85 22.44
CA ILE A 353 8.15 -2.99 23.61
C ILE A 353 9.24 -1.97 23.27
N ILE A 354 8.86 -0.70 23.21
CA ILE A 354 9.71 0.38 22.74
C ILE A 354 9.99 1.33 23.90
N ASN A 355 11.24 1.36 24.34
CA ASN A 355 11.69 2.35 25.30
C ASN A 355 12.26 3.55 24.53
N GLY A 356 11.69 4.72 24.73
CA GLY A 356 12.14 5.92 24.05
C GLY A 356 13.60 6.26 24.37
N THR A 357 14.34 6.65 23.34
CA THR A 357 15.69 7.18 23.45
C THR A 357 15.68 8.66 23.09
N GLU A 358 16.70 9.41 23.54
CA GLU A 358 16.77 10.84 23.28
C GLU A 358 16.84 11.14 21.77
N LYS A 359 17.60 10.32 21.04
CA LYS A 359 17.84 10.48 19.61
C LYS A 359 18.29 9.16 18.97
N TYR A 360 18.13 9.06 17.65
CA TYR A 360 18.85 8.09 16.84
C TYR A 360 20.22 8.61 16.44
N THR A 361 21.11 7.70 16.07
CA THR A 361 22.40 8.00 15.46
C THR A 361 22.47 7.42 14.06
N GLY A 362 23.09 8.15 13.14
CA GLY A 362 23.24 7.71 11.75
C GLY A 362 24.02 6.40 11.66
N ALA A 363 23.55 5.52 10.77
CA ALA A 363 24.17 4.22 10.50
C ALA A 363 23.88 3.79 9.05
N ARG A 364 24.59 2.76 8.59
CA ARG A 364 24.24 2.06 7.35
C ARG A 364 23.24 0.97 7.68
N VAL A 365 22.08 1.01 7.02
CA VAL A 365 20.95 0.11 7.24
C VAL A 365 20.38 -0.38 5.91
N ASN A 366 19.72 -1.53 5.94
CA ASN A 366 19.08 -2.10 4.76
C ASN A 366 17.57 -1.99 4.88
N ALA A 367 16.92 -1.54 3.80
CA ALA A 367 15.47 -1.55 3.71
C ALA A 367 14.96 -3.02 3.62
N PRO A 368 14.28 -3.54 4.64
CA PRO A 368 13.82 -4.94 4.62
C PRO A 368 12.50 -5.12 3.83
N GLY A 369 11.93 -4.03 3.37
CA GLY A 369 10.69 -4.01 2.62
C GLY A 369 10.21 -2.59 2.37
N LEU A 370 9.05 -2.45 1.75
CA LEU A 370 8.49 -1.17 1.33
C LEU A 370 8.26 -0.19 2.50
N ARG A 371 7.43 -0.57 3.45
CA ARG A 371 7.04 0.32 4.57
C ARG A 371 8.13 0.43 5.63
N ALA A 372 8.79 -0.67 5.91
CA ALA A 372 9.94 -0.69 6.80
C ALA A 372 11.11 0.15 6.25
N GLY A 373 11.34 0.12 4.94
CA GLY A 373 12.33 0.97 4.27
C GLY A 373 12.02 2.46 4.42
N ALA A 374 10.78 2.85 4.17
CA ALA A 374 10.35 4.24 4.38
C ALA A 374 10.50 4.68 5.85
N ALA A 375 10.18 3.80 6.79
CA ALA A 375 10.37 4.05 8.21
C ALA A 375 11.85 4.29 8.58
N LEU A 376 12.77 3.52 8.00
CA LEU A 376 14.21 3.72 8.22
C LEU A 376 14.72 5.04 7.61
N VAL A 377 14.13 5.50 6.51
CA VAL A 377 14.41 6.84 5.98
C VAL A 377 13.96 7.91 6.98
N ILE A 378 12.78 7.78 7.56
CA ILE A 378 12.29 8.69 8.61
C ILE A 378 13.23 8.69 9.82
N ALA A 379 13.69 7.51 10.24
CA ALA A 379 14.68 7.40 11.33
C ALA A 379 15.97 8.14 10.98
N GLY A 380 16.47 8.01 9.75
CA GLY A 380 17.64 8.74 9.26
C GLY A 380 17.47 10.25 9.28
N LEU A 381 16.29 10.74 8.95
CA LEU A 381 15.95 12.18 8.99
C LEU A 381 15.94 12.72 10.44
N ALA A 382 15.53 11.89 11.39
CA ALA A 382 15.50 12.23 12.82
C ALA A 382 16.85 11.99 13.54
N ALA A 383 17.78 11.28 12.90
CA ALA A 383 19.05 10.87 13.50
C ALA A 383 20.08 12.02 13.54
N GLU A 384 21.02 11.91 14.46
CA GLU A 384 22.24 12.71 14.44
C GLU A 384 23.27 12.03 13.51
N GLY A 385 23.85 12.79 12.58
CA GLY A 385 24.86 12.30 11.66
C GLY A 385 24.28 11.83 10.32
N ILE A 386 24.98 10.90 9.68
CA ILE A 386 24.68 10.44 8.33
C ILE A 386 24.15 9.01 8.37
N THR A 387 23.04 8.78 7.69
CA THR A 387 22.45 7.45 7.49
C THR A 387 22.52 7.09 6.01
N VAL A 388 22.91 5.85 5.73
CA VAL A 388 22.85 5.27 4.40
C VAL A 388 21.80 4.15 4.41
N VAL A 389 20.81 4.25 3.54
CA VAL A 389 19.77 3.23 3.39
C VAL A 389 20.00 2.47 2.09
N ASP A 390 20.35 1.19 2.22
CA ASP A 390 20.52 0.28 1.10
C ASP A 390 19.16 -0.34 0.67
N ASP A 391 19.14 -0.99 -0.49
CA ASP A 391 17.96 -1.70 -1.03
C ASP A 391 16.72 -0.82 -1.22
N ILE A 392 16.90 0.44 -1.59
CA ILE A 392 15.82 1.42 -1.75
C ILE A 392 14.82 1.04 -2.84
N TYR A 393 15.15 0.08 -3.68
CA TYR A 393 14.21 -0.42 -4.68
C TYR A 393 12.90 -0.92 -4.04
N TYR A 394 12.93 -1.40 -2.78
CA TYR A 394 11.72 -1.74 -2.04
C TYR A 394 10.83 -0.53 -1.76
N ILE A 395 11.44 0.62 -1.49
CA ILE A 395 10.73 1.88 -1.23
C ILE A 395 10.08 2.39 -2.52
N GLU A 396 10.78 2.32 -3.64
CA GLU A 396 10.32 2.74 -4.97
C GLU A 396 9.15 1.89 -5.52
N ARG A 397 8.87 0.76 -4.91
CA ARG A 397 7.70 -0.03 -5.24
C ARG A 397 6.38 0.68 -4.93
N GLY A 398 6.36 1.61 -3.99
CA GLY A 398 5.14 2.26 -3.53
C GLY A 398 5.24 3.73 -3.15
N TYR A 399 6.42 4.33 -3.18
CA TYR A 399 6.61 5.76 -2.96
C TYR A 399 7.19 6.40 -4.21
N GLU A 400 6.45 7.34 -4.78
CA GLU A 400 6.86 8.08 -5.96
C GLU A 400 7.74 9.26 -5.54
N GLU A 401 8.94 9.37 -6.15
CA GLU A 401 9.88 10.48 -5.91
C GLU A 401 10.07 10.82 -4.42
N PHE A 402 10.23 9.78 -3.60
CA PHE A 402 10.22 9.92 -2.13
C PHE A 402 11.30 10.88 -1.63
N GLU A 403 12.53 10.75 -2.14
CA GLU A 403 13.64 11.65 -1.79
C GLU A 403 13.39 13.09 -2.23
N ALA A 404 12.82 13.29 -3.42
CA ALA A 404 12.53 14.63 -3.94
C ALA A 404 11.43 15.33 -3.11
N LYS A 405 10.39 14.61 -2.73
CA LYS A 405 9.33 15.13 -1.85
C LYS A 405 9.87 15.48 -0.46
N LEU A 406 10.72 14.64 0.11
CA LEU A 406 11.39 14.92 1.40
C LEU A 406 12.34 16.11 1.29
N ALA A 407 13.12 16.21 0.22
CA ALA A 407 14.01 17.34 -0.02
C ALA A 407 13.23 18.66 -0.14
N SER A 408 12.06 18.65 -0.76
CA SER A 408 11.18 19.83 -0.86
C SER A 408 10.69 20.33 0.50
N LEU A 409 10.70 19.47 1.51
CA LEU A 409 10.35 19.80 2.91
C LEU A 409 11.57 20.19 3.75
N GLY A 410 12.76 20.27 3.15
CA GLY A 410 14.00 20.65 3.84
C GLY A 410 14.87 19.49 4.28
N ALA A 411 14.55 18.24 3.90
CA ALA A 411 15.43 17.11 4.16
C ALA A 411 16.73 17.24 3.33
N VAL A 412 17.83 16.85 3.94
CA VAL A 412 19.12 16.70 3.24
C VAL A 412 19.29 15.23 2.91
N ILE A 413 18.85 14.86 1.73
CA ILE A 413 18.80 13.49 1.23
C ILE A 413 19.17 13.47 -0.25
N GLU A 414 19.98 12.51 -0.65
CA GLU A 414 20.35 12.27 -2.04
C GLU A 414 20.26 10.78 -2.38
N LYS A 415 19.88 10.48 -3.61
CA LYS A 415 19.94 9.14 -4.18
C LYS A 415 21.29 8.98 -4.86
N VAL A 416 22.04 7.96 -4.48
CA VAL A 416 23.40 7.68 -4.94
C VAL A 416 23.57 6.23 -5.35
N SER A 417 24.60 5.95 -6.16
CA SER A 417 24.83 4.60 -6.71
C SER A 417 26.20 4.02 -6.32
N THR A 418 27.12 4.85 -5.82
CA THR A 418 28.51 4.49 -5.54
C THR A 418 29.00 5.00 -4.19
N GLU A 419 29.96 4.29 -3.60
CA GLU A 419 30.62 4.72 -2.35
C GLU A 419 31.32 6.10 -2.50
N LYS A 420 31.79 6.41 -3.70
CA LYS A 420 32.41 7.72 -3.98
C LYS A 420 31.39 8.86 -3.86
N GLU A 421 30.17 8.63 -4.30
CA GLU A 421 29.07 9.62 -4.16
C GLU A 421 28.67 9.78 -2.69
N ILE A 422 28.68 8.71 -1.90
CA ILE A 422 28.45 8.77 -0.44
C ILE A 422 29.52 9.63 0.22
N GLN A 423 30.81 9.39 -0.11
CA GLN A 423 31.91 10.19 0.41
C GLN A 423 31.80 11.67 0.01
N LYS A 424 31.43 11.95 -1.25
CA LYS A 424 31.21 13.32 -1.73
C LYS A 424 30.06 14.00 -0.98
N PHE A 425 28.94 13.29 -0.77
CA PHE A 425 27.83 13.80 0.04
C PHE A 425 28.28 14.12 1.46
N THR A 426 28.99 13.19 2.11
CA THR A 426 29.52 13.37 3.47
C THR A 426 30.38 14.63 3.60
N LEU A 427 31.31 14.83 2.66
CA LEU A 427 32.15 16.02 2.64
C LEU A 427 31.37 17.33 2.38
N LYS A 428 30.27 17.26 1.65
CA LYS A 428 29.42 18.43 1.34
C LYS A 428 28.61 18.90 2.57
N VAL A 429 28.23 17.96 3.45
CA VAL A 429 27.33 18.24 4.57
C VAL A 429 28.04 18.26 5.94
N SER A 430 29.34 17.95 6.00
CA SER A 430 30.20 18.11 7.19
C SER A 430 30.59 19.57 7.32
#